data_b8dbf86f4498f7abfb16b6a995753b4c
#
_entry.id   b8dbf86f4498f7abfb16b6a995753b4c
#
_cell.length_a   1.000
_cell.length_b   1.000
_cell.length_c   1.000
_cell.angle_alpha   90.00
_cell.angle_beta   90.00
_cell.angle_gamma   90.00
#
_symmetry.space_group_name_H-M   'P 1'
#
loop_
_entity.id
_entity.type
_entity.pdbx_description
1 polymer ?
#
loop_
_entity_poly.entity_id
_entity_poly.type
_entity_poly.pdbx_seq_one_letter_code
_entity_poly.pdbx_strand_id
1 'polypeptide(L)'
;MILVTGAAGQIGSELVGELRARFGSENVVAGKHRTPLPEAMELAGPSALVDVTNRQELDTTIKNYGIKTVFHMSSILSALAEQNVETAHEVNINGVFNLFQISLENDVEQLIIPSSIAAFGPDTPKTNTPNDTIQKPNTVYGISKVFTELMGNYYQQKFDLDVRGIRLPGVISWETEPTAGTTDYAVAMFYGAIRSNQYECYLKPDTRLPMMYMPDAIKAILDISKADYLSLNHHCDFNVHAMSFTPSELANCIKDINPSFQISYKIDPLRQSIADSWPDSLDDKAARMEWGWKPAFDMRSLVNDMYKNLESKLT
;
A
#
# COMPACT_ATOMS: atom_id res chain seq x y z
N MET A 1 -1.54 5.38 22.29
CA MET A 1 -1.92 4.14 21.57
C MET A 1 -1.84 4.36 20.05
N ILE A 2 -1.83 3.29 19.29
CA ILE A 2 -1.75 3.27 17.82
C ILE A 2 -3.10 2.83 17.25
N LEU A 3 -3.59 3.52 16.22
CA LEU A 3 -4.75 3.10 15.42
C LEU A 3 -4.29 2.69 14.02
N VAL A 4 -4.75 1.55 13.52
CA VAL A 4 -4.59 1.15 12.12
C VAL A 4 -5.97 1.16 11.48
N THR A 5 -6.27 2.15 10.63
CA THR A 5 -7.51 2.11 9.84
C THR A 5 -7.36 1.16 8.66
N GLY A 6 -8.44 0.56 8.18
CA GLY A 6 -8.32 -0.43 7.09
C GLY A 6 -7.59 -1.71 7.50
N ALA A 7 -7.65 -2.08 8.77
CA ALA A 7 -6.95 -3.24 9.35
C ALA A 7 -7.36 -4.59 8.74
N ALA A 8 -8.51 -4.68 8.07
CA ALA A 8 -8.94 -5.88 7.34
C ALA A 8 -8.41 -5.95 5.89
N GLY A 9 -7.69 -4.91 5.44
CA GLY A 9 -7.08 -4.86 4.10
C GLY A 9 -5.75 -5.61 4.02
N GLN A 10 -5.22 -5.78 2.81
CA GLN A 10 -4.00 -6.52 2.54
C GLN A 10 -2.81 -6.02 3.37
N ILE A 11 -2.46 -4.72 3.29
CA ILE A 11 -1.36 -4.15 4.08
C ILE A 11 -1.76 -4.01 5.55
N GLY A 12 -3.00 -3.59 5.82
CA GLY A 12 -3.47 -3.33 7.18
C GLY A 12 -3.43 -4.55 8.08
N SER A 13 -3.77 -5.74 7.56
CA SER A 13 -3.78 -6.98 8.35
C SER A 13 -2.39 -7.41 8.80
N GLU A 14 -1.42 -7.37 7.90
CA GLU A 14 -0.04 -7.71 8.21
C GLU A 14 0.61 -6.64 9.11
N LEU A 15 0.31 -5.35 8.85
CA LEU A 15 0.80 -4.24 9.65
C LEU A 15 0.31 -4.31 11.11
N VAL A 16 -0.96 -4.65 11.35
CA VAL A 16 -1.49 -4.82 12.72
C VAL A 16 -0.71 -5.91 13.47
N GLY A 17 -0.47 -7.05 12.83
CA GLY A 17 0.32 -8.14 13.42
C GLY A 17 1.71 -7.68 13.84
N GLU A 18 2.41 -7.01 12.94
CA GLU A 18 3.77 -6.53 13.17
C GLU A 18 3.84 -5.41 14.22
N LEU A 19 2.87 -4.48 14.23
CA LEU A 19 2.78 -3.45 15.26
C LEU A 19 2.49 -4.04 16.65
N ARG A 20 1.59 -5.02 16.74
CA ARG A 20 1.28 -5.72 17.99
C ARG A 20 2.47 -6.48 18.53
N ALA A 21 3.23 -7.14 17.65
CA ALA A 21 4.47 -7.83 18.05
C ALA A 21 5.54 -6.86 18.60
N ARG A 22 5.61 -5.64 18.08
CA ARG A 22 6.62 -4.64 18.48
C ARG A 22 6.24 -3.78 19.68
N PHE A 23 4.97 -3.41 19.78
CA PHE A 23 4.50 -2.43 20.76
C PHE A 23 3.58 -3.00 21.83
N GLY A 24 3.26 -4.29 21.76
CA GLY A 24 2.25 -4.95 22.61
C GLY A 24 0.85 -4.90 22.01
N SER A 25 0.14 -6.01 22.10
CA SER A 25 -1.19 -6.17 21.50
C SER A 25 -2.19 -5.13 22.00
N GLU A 26 -2.14 -4.81 23.29
CA GLU A 26 -3.03 -3.87 23.97
C GLU A 26 -2.86 -2.42 23.50
N ASN A 27 -1.74 -2.09 22.88
CA ASN A 27 -1.39 -0.75 22.44
C ASN A 27 -1.78 -0.46 20.97
N VAL A 28 -2.34 -1.44 20.24
CA VAL A 28 -2.66 -1.33 18.81
C VAL A 28 -4.11 -1.68 18.55
N VAL A 29 -4.90 -0.67 18.22
CA VAL A 29 -6.32 -0.78 17.87
C VAL A 29 -6.45 -1.08 16.37
N ALA A 30 -7.07 -2.21 16.05
CA ALA A 30 -7.40 -2.59 14.67
C ALA A 30 -8.74 -1.96 14.26
N GLY A 31 -8.68 -0.95 13.39
CA GLY A 31 -9.86 -0.27 12.85
C GLY A 31 -10.49 -1.04 11.69
N LYS A 32 -11.69 -1.57 11.88
CA LYS A 32 -12.50 -2.28 10.87
C LYS A 32 -13.70 -1.44 10.46
N HIS A 33 -14.23 -1.70 9.26
CA HIS A 33 -15.49 -1.09 8.83
C HIS A 33 -16.40 -2.16 8.21
N ARG A 34 -16.51 -2.24 6.88
CA ARG A 34 -17.40 -3.19 6.19
C ARG A 34 -16.89 -4.62 6.21
N THR A 35 -15.59 -4.79 6.10
CA THR A 35 -14.95 -6.11 6.15
C THR A 35 -14.65 -6.48 7.60
N PRO A 36 -15.12 -7.64 8.10
CA PRO A 36 -14.77 -8.10 9.43
C PRO A 36 -13.26 -8.39 9.51
N LEU A 37 -12.70 -8.26 10.71
CA LEU A 37 -11.34 -8.72 10.97
C LEU A 37 -11.30 -10.26 11.01
N PRO A 38 -10.17 -10.87 10.66
CA PRO A 38 -9.92 -12.27 11.00
C PRO A 38 -10.10 -12.50 12.51
N GLU A 39 -10.73 -13.60 12.90
CA GLU A 39 -11.02 -13.92 14.31
C GLU A 39 -9.76 -13.88 15.19
N ALA A 40 -8.66 -14.44 14.69
CA ALA A 40 -7.38 -14.40 15.38
C ALA A 40 -6.89 -12.97 15.67
N MET A 41 -7.15 -12.03 14.77
CA MET A 41 -6.77 -10.62 14.96
C MET A 41 -7.70 -9.93 15.98
N GLU A 42 -9.00 -10.25 15.98
CA GLU A 42 -9.93 -9.70 16.98
C GLU A 42 -9.62 -10.18 18.40
N LEU A 43 -9.27 -11.47 18.54
CA LEU A 43 -8.89 -12.04 19.83
C LEU A 43 -7.53 -11.58 20.35
N ALA A 44 -6.62 -11.20 19.45
CA ALA A 44 -5.26 -10.82 19.80
C ALA A 44 -5.09 -9.42 20.39
N GLY A 45 -6.12 -8.56 20.37
CA GLY A 45 -6.00 -7.21 20.92
C GLY A 45 -7.22 -6.32 20.57
N PRO A 46 -7.22 -5.04 20.99
CA PRO A 46 -8.35 -4.15 20.80
C PRO A 46 -8.68 -3.94 19.33
N SER A 47 -9.98 -3.83 19.05
CA SER A 47 -10.53 -3.47 17.74
C SER A 47 -11.65 -2.44 17.89
N ALA A 48 -11.87 -1.64 16.86
CA ALA A 48 -12.93 -0.64 16.82
C ALA A 48 -13.60 -0.60 15.45
N LEU A 49 -14.90 -0.27 15.42
CA LEU A 49 -15.54 0.13 14.18
C LEU A 49 -15.06 1.55 13.83
N VAL A 50 -14.55 1.74 12.62
CA VAL A 50 -13.98 3.02 12.17
C VAL A 50 -14.37 3.27 10.71
N ASP A 51 -15.40 4.08 10.52
CA ASP A 51 -15.70 4.67 9.21
C ASP A 51 -14.99 6.02 9.09
N VAL A 52 -13.98 6.10 8.24
CA VAL A 52 -13.19 7.32 8.04
C VAL A 52 -14.02 8.45 7.42
N THR A 53 -15.14 8.13 6.77
CA THR A 53 -16.08 9.13 6.24
C THR A 53 -16.99 9.69 7.31
N ASN A 54 -17.12 9.01 8.46
CA ASN A 54 -17.88 9.45 9.61
C ASN A 54 -16.96 10.13 10.65
N ARG A 55 -16.92 11.47 10.57
CA ARG A 55 -16.08 12.31 11.44
C ARG A 55 -16.30 12.03 12.94
N GLN A 56 -17.56 11.86 13.37
CA GLN A 56 -17.90 11.64 14.78
C GLN A 56 -17.42 10.28 15.28
N GLU A 57 -17.52 9.24 14.45
CA GLU A 57 -17.05 7.89 14.80
C GLU A 57 -15.53 7.87 14.93
N LEU A 58 -14.81 8.52 14.00
CA LEU A 58 -13.36 8.65 14.04
C LEU A 58 -12.92 9.43 15.28
N ASP A 59 -13.54 10.57 15.59
CA ASP A 59 -13.27 11.38 16.78
C ASP A 59 -13.48 10.56 18.08
N THR A 60 -14.61 9.87 18.17
CA THR A 60 -14.93 9.03 19.32
C THR A 60 -13.90 7.93 19.53
N THR A 61 -13.47 7.29 18.45
CA THR A 61 -12.45 6.23 18.52
C THR A 61 -11.12 6.78 19.00
N ILE A 62 -10.66 7.90 18.43
CA ILE A 62 -9.38 8.52 18.81
C ILE A 62 -9.39 8.92 20.30
N LYS A 63 -10.48 9.50 20.79
CA LYS A 63 -10.63 9.90 22.20
C LYS A 63 -10.69 8.71 23.14
N ASN A 64 -11.53 7.72 22.85
CA ASN A 64 -11.77 6.58 23.74
C ASN A 64 -10.51 5.76 23.96
N TYR A 65 -9.66 5.63 22.94
CA TYR A 65 -8.41 4.87 23.02
C TYR A 65 -7.18 5.74 23.30
N GLY A 66 -7.31 7.06 23.35
CA GLY A 66 -6.16 7.96 23.52
C GLY A 66 -5.12 7.78 22.43
N ILE A 67 -5.58 7.74 21.16
CA ILE A 67 -4.71 7.49 20.01
C ILE A 67 -3.73 8.65 19.81
N LYS A 68 -2.44 8.32 19.67
CA LYS A 68 -1.37 9.27 19.39
C LYS A 68 -0.71 9.07 18.02
N THR A 69 -0.80 7.86 17.47
CA THR A 69 -0.28 7.55 16.13
C THR A 69 -1.36 6.85 15.31
N VAL A 70 -1.56 7.28 14.08
CA VAL A 70 -2.48 6.63 13.15
C VAL A 70 -1.74 6.14 11.91
N PHE A 71 -1.86 4.85 11.62
CA PHE A 71 -1.51 4.27 10.33
C PHE A 71 -2.78 4.16 9.48
N HIS A 72 -2.89 5.00 8.46
CA HIS A 72 -4.11 5.10 7.66
C HIS A 72 -4.01 4.23 6.41
N MET A 73 -4.54 2.98 6.50
CA MET A 73 -4.52 2.02 5.40
C MET A 73 -5.88 1.93 4.66
N SER A 74 -6.90 2.70 5.08
CA SER A 74 -8.20 2.71 4.41
C SER A 74 -8.12 3.42 3.07
N SER A 75 -8.48 2.72 1.97
CA SER A 75 -8.52 3.32 0.63
C SER A 75 -9.34 2.46 -0.33
N ILE A 76 -10.03 3.09 -1.27
CA ILE A 76 -10.61 2.43 -2.44
C ILE A 76 -9.55 2.42 -3.54
N LEU A 77 -9.16 1.22 -4.00
CA LEU A 77 -8.02 1.03 -4.90
C LEU A 77 -8.37 1.28 -6.38
N SER A 78 -7.35 1.50 -7.18
CA SER A 78 -7.31 1.86 -8.61
C SER A 78 -8.53 1.49 -9.46
N ALA A 79 -8.66 0.26 -9.92
CA ALA A 79 -9.76 -0.13 -10.83
C ALA A 79 -11.15 -0.05 -10.17
N LEU A 80 -11.24 -0.31 -8.86
CA LEU A 80 -12.49 -0.18 -8.11
C LEU A 80 -12.90 1.29 -7.95
N ALA A 81 -11.93 2.19 -7.79
CA ALA A 81 -12.17 3.64 -7.72
C ALA A 81 -12.76 4.18 -9.04
N GLU A 82 -12.29 3.69 -10.20
CA GLU A 82 -12.85 4.06 -11.50
C GLU A 82 -14.30 3.57 -11.67
N GLN A 83 -14.66 2.45 -11.07
CA GLN A 83 -16.03 1.92 -11.11
C GLN A 83 -16.97 2.63 -10.11
N ASN A 84 -16.45 3.22 -9.04
CA ASN A 84 -17.21 3.82 -7.94
C ASN A 84 -16.60 5.16 -7.51
N VAL A 85 -16.61 6.13 -8.42
CA VAL A 85 -15.96 7.45 -8.25
C VAL A 85 -16.43 8.18 -6.99
N GLU A 86 -17.76 8.18 -6.71
CA GLU A 86 -18.33 8.83 -5.53
C GLU A 86 -17.80 8.19 -4.23
N THR A 87 -17.83 6.87 -4.15
CA THR A 87 -17.31 6.16 -2.97
C THR A 87 -15.81 6.39 -2.80
N ALA A 88 -15.06 6.40 -3.90
CA ALA A 88 -13.63 6.70 -3.87
C ALA A 88 -13.35 8.13 -3.38
N HIS A 89 -14.14 9.11 -3.82
CA HIS A 89 -14.05 10.49 -3.33
C HIS A 89 -14.35 10.58 -1.83
N GLU A 90 -15.45 9.95 -1.37
CA GLU A 90 -15.80 9.97 0.06
C GLU A 90 -14.72 9.34 0.94
N VAL A 91 -14.20 8.17 0.56
CA VAL A 91 -13.20 7.46 1.39
C VAL A 91 -11.81 8.08 1.25
N ASN A 92 -11.34 8.30 0.02
CA ASN A 92 -9.94 8.65 -0.23
C ASN A 92 -9.65 10.16 -0.10
N ILE A 93 -10.67 11.02 -0.21
CA ILE A 93 -10.52 12.47 -0.10
C ILE A 93 -11.17 12.98 1.19
N ASN A 94 -12.49 12.80 1.34
CA ASN A 94 -13.19 13.30 2.53
C ASN A 94 -12.75 12.54 3.79
N GLY A 95 -12.55 11.22 3.71
CA GLY A 95 -12.03 10.42 4.82
C GLY A 95 -10.64 10.85 5.28
N VAL A 96 -9.73 11.09 4.34
CA VAL A 96 -8.38 11.63 4.64
C VAL A 96 -8.46 13.03 5.22
N PHE A 97 -9.31 13.90 4.67
CA PHE A 97 -9.52 15.24 5.21
C PHE A 97 -10.09 15.21 6.64
N ASN A 98 -11.05 14.33 6.92
CA ASN A 98 -11.56 14.13 8.28
C ASN A 98 -10.44 13.69 9.23
N LEU A 99 -9.58 12.78 8.79
CA LEU A 99 -8.46 12.32 9.59
C LEU A 99 -7.52 13.47 9.98
N PHE A 100 -7.14 14.32 9.04
CA PHE A 100 -6.32 15.50 9.33
C PHE A 100 -6.96 16.41 10.36
N GLN A 101 -8.26 16.75 10.18
CA GLN A 101 -8.98 17.66 11.08
C GLN A 101 -9.09 17.07 12.50
N ILE A 102 -9.53 15.81 12.60
CA ILE A 102 -9.70 15.13 13.89
C ILE A 102 -8.35 14.92 14.60
N SER A 103 -7.28 14.69 13.84
CA SER A 103 -5.94 14.56 14.41
C SER A 103 -5.47 15.83 15.10
N LEU A 104 -5.70 16.99 14.50
CA LEU A 104 -5.39 18.27 15.14
C LEU A 104 -6.27 18.52 16.39
N GLU A 105 -7.57 18.22 16.31
CA GLU A 105 -8.52 18.43 17.41
C GLU A 105 -8.26 17.55 18.64
N ASN A 106 -7.52 16.44 18.47
CA ASN A 106 -7.27 15.45 19.52
C ASN A 106 -5.79 15.27 19.86
N ASP A 107 -4.93 16.18 19.43
CA ASP A 107 -3.49 16.11 19.69
C ASP A 107 -2.88 14.75 19.29
N VAL A 108 -3.26 14.23 18.12
CA VAL A 108 -2.59 13.10 17.50
C VAL A 108 -1.20 13.56 17.08
N GLU A 109 -0.19 12.81 17.47
CA GLU A 109 1.21 13.24 17.32
C GLU A 109 1.75 12.87 15.92
N GLN A 110 1.29 11.74 15.33
CA GLN A 110 1.83 11.27 14.06
C GLN A 110 0.77 10.58 13.20
N LEU A 111 0.79 10.89 11.90
CA LEU A 111 0.01 10.21 10.85
C LEU A 111 0.94 9.55 9.83
N ILE A 112 0.75 8.26 9.59
CA ILE A 112 1.41 7.52 8.51
C ILE A 112 0.35 7.19 7.45
N ILE A 113 0.45 7.82 6.28
CA ILE A 113 -0.56 7.71 5.20
C ILE A 113 0.16 7.31 3.90
N PRO A 114 0.17 6.03 3.51
CA PRO A 114 0.82 5.63 2.27
C PRO A 114 0.19 6.28 1.04
N SER A 115 1.06 6.81 0.18
CA SER A 115 0.76 7.15 -1.19
C SER A 115 1.00 5.92 -2.11
N SER A 116 1.07 6.14 -3.40
CA SER A 116 1.20 5.09 -4.41
C SER A 116 1.92 5.61 -5.64
N ILE A 117 2.50 4.71 -6.43
CA ILE A 117 2.95 5.03 -7.81
C ILE A 117 1.81 5.59 -8.68
N ALA A 118 0.57 5.37 -8.30
CA ALA A 118 -0.60 5.93 -8.97
C ALA A 118 -0.69 7.47 -8.87
N ALA A 119 0.08 8.12 -7.98
CA ALA A 119 0.22 9.58 -7.93
C ALA A 119 0.91 10.15 -9.18
N PHE A 120 1.60 9.31 -9.94
CA PHE A 120 2.18 9.63 -11.23
C PHE A 120 1.18 9.42 -12.37
N GLY A 121 1.47 10.02 -13.53
CA GLY A 121 0.62 9.95 -14.71
C GLY A 121 1.41 9.84 -16.00
N PRO A 122 0.74 9.89 -17.17
CA PRO A 122 1.38 9.67 -18.48
C PRO A 122 2.51 10.65 -18.80
N ASP A 123 2.47 11.87 -18.27
CA ASP A 123 3.49 12.92 -18.50
C ASP A 123 4.72 12.76 -17.58
N THR A 124 4.67 11.84 -16.62
CA THR A 124 5.79 11.59 -15.70
C THR A 124 6.89 10.81 -16.42
N PRO A 125 8.18 11.14 -16.22
CA PRO A 125 9.28 10.30 -16.69
C PRO A 125 9.13 8.87 -16.17
N LYS A 126 9.10 7.87 -17.06
CA LYS A 126 8.75 6.50 -16.68
C LYS A 126 9.90 5.73 -16.04
N THR A 127 11.10 5.92 -16.55
CA THR A 127 12.28 5.18 -16.10
C THR A 127 13.01 5.97 -15.03
N ASN A 128 13.29 5.36 -13.90
CA ASN A 128 13.95 5.97 -12.76
C ASN A 128 13.26 7.29 -12.36
N THR A 129 11.93 7.20 -12.21
CA THR A 129 11.06 8.36 -11.94
C THR A 129 11.54 9.14 -10.72
N PRO A 130 11.92 10.42 -10.87
CA PRO A 130 12.42 11.23 -9.76
C PRO A 130 11.40 11.37 -8.63
N ASN A 131 11.89 11.59 -7.40
CA ASN A 131 11.03 11.87 -6.26
C ASN A 131 10.19 13.13 -6.51
N ASP A 132 10.87 14.20 -6.91
CA ASP A 132 10.23 15.48 -7.28
C ASP A 132 10.07 15.56 -8.79
N THR A 133 8.84 15.38 -9.24
CA THR A 133 8.51 15.37 -10.66
C THR A 133 7.05 15.70 -10.93
N ILE A 134 6.63 15.65 -12.18
CA ILE A 134 5.26 15.92 -12.61
C ILE A 134 4.33 14.83 -12.07
N GLN A 135 3.32 15.24 -11.32
CA GLN A 135 2.23 14.41 -10.84
C GLN A 135 0.92 14.86 -11.51
N LYS A 136 0.58 14.20 -12.63
CA LYS A 136 -0.67 14.40 -13.37
C LYS A 136 -1.37 13.08 -13.62
N PRO A 137 -1.81 12.39 -12.55
CA PRO A 137 -2.55 11.14 -12.72
C PRO A 137 -3.86 11.37 -13.46
N ASN A 138 -4.26 10.37 -14.23
CA ASN A 138 -5.51 10.35 -14.97
C ASN A 138 -6.56 9.39 -14.39
N THR A 139 -6.36 8.94 -13.14
CA THR A 139 -7.27 8.08 -12.39
C THR A 139 -7.73 8.77 -11.11
N VAL A 140 -8.96 8.48 -10.67
CA VAL A 140 -9.52 9.02 -9.41
C VAL A 140 -8.64 8.62 -8.22
N TYR A 141 -8.16 7.39 -8.21
CA TYR A 141 -7.25 6.90 -7.17
C TYR A 141 -5.94 7.70 -7.15
N GLY A 142 -5.33 7.90 -8.31
CA GLY A 142 -4.10 8.70 -8.43
C GLY A 142 -4.29 10.16 -7.98
N ILE A 143 -5.39 10.79 -8.41
CA ILE A 143 -5.76 12.14 -7.98
C ILE A 143 -5.89 12.21 -6.45
N SER A 144 -6.53 11.22 -5.83
CA SER A 144 -6.66 11.17 -4.37
C SER A 144 -5.32 11.00 -3.65
N LYS A 145 -4.36 10.29 -4.26
CA LYS A 145 -3.01 10.16 -3.68
C LYS A 145 -2.21 11.46 -3.77
N VAL A 146 -2.30 12.18 -4.88
CA VAL A 146 -1.71 13.53 -5.00
C VAL A 146 -2.34 14.48 -3.98
N PHE A 147 -3.67 14.45 -3.83
CA PHE A 147 -4.36 15.21 -2.78
C PHE A 147 -3.79 14.89 -1.39
N THR A 148 -3.63 13.61 -1.06
CA THR A 148 -3.11 13.16 0.23
C THR A 148 -1.68 13.67 0.48
N GLU A 149 -0.79 13.58 -0.50
CA GLU A 149 0.59 14.07 -0.41
C GLU A 149 0.64 15.60 -0.18
N LEU A 150 -0.09 16.35 -1.00
CA LEU A 150 -0.11 17.82 -0.91
C LEU A 150 -0.75 18.30 0.41
N MET A 151 -1.84 17.67 0.83
CA MET A 151 -2.49 18.01 2.10
C MET A 151 -1.62 17.59 3.29
N GLY A 152 -0.97 16.45 3.25
CA GLY A 152 -0.05 16.02 4.29
C GLY A 152 1.10 17.01 4.48
N ASN A 153 1.74 17.43 3.40
CA ASN A 153 2.79 18.44 3.42
C ASN A 153 2.25 19.81 3.92
N TYR A 154 1.02 20.18 3.53
CA TYR A 154 0.39 21.40 4.04
C TYR A 154 0.15 21.36 5.55
N TYR A 155 -0.38 20.24 6.08
CA TYR A 155 -0.63 20.08 7.52
C TYR A 155 0.67 20.04 8.32
N GLN A 156 1.70 19.42 7.80
CA GLN A 156 3.03 19.43 8.39
C GLN A 156 3.58 20.86 8.48
N GLN A 157 3.56 21.62 7.39
CA GLN A 157 4.13 22.97 7.35
C GLN A 157 3.31 24.00 8.12
N LYS A 158 1.98 23.88 8.13
CA LYS A 158 1.07 24.88 8.67
C LYS A 158 0.74 24.67 10.13
N PHE A 159 0.67 23.40 10.56
CA PHE A 159 0.17 23.03 11.89
C PHE A 159 1.16 22.18 12.68
N ASP A 160 2.34 21.94 12.13
CA ASP A 160 3.39 21.10 12.76
C ASP A 160 2.91 19.68 13.12
N LEU A 161 1.94 19.16 12.35
CA LEU A 161 1.48 17.80 12.48
C LEU A 161 2.48 16.86 11.75
N ASP A 162 3.05 15.89 12.46
CA ASP A 162 3.96 14.91 11.85
C ASP A 162 3.18 13.96 10.91
N VAL A 163 3.14 14.30 9.63
CA VAL A 163 2.51 13.47 8.59
C VAL A 163 3.58 12.88 7.70
N ARG A 164 3.58 11.56 7.54
CA ARG A 164 4.57 10.85 6.73
C ARG A 164 3.90 9.93 5.73
N GLY A 165 4.47 9.85 4.53
CA GLY A 165 3.96 8.99 3.47
C GLY A 165 5.05 8.49 2.54
N ILE A 166 4.78 7.34 1.95
CA ILE A 166 5.63 6.69 0.95
C ILE A 166 4.79 6.29 -0.25
N ARG A 167 5.33 6.45 -1.45
CA ARG A 167 4.68 5.99 -2.69
C ARG A 167 4.97 4.51 -2.87
N LEU A 168 4.05 3.68 -2.40
CA LEU A 168 4.15 2.23 -2.54
C LEU A 168 4.01 1.81 -4.01
N PRO A 169 4.89 0.92 -4.49
CA PRO A 169 4.71 0.22 -5.76
C PRO A 169 3.63 -0.86 -5.66
N GLY A 170 3.49 -1.73 -6.65
CA GLY A 170 2.64 -2.91 -6.56
C GLY A 170 3.11 -3.84 -5.45
N VAL A 171 2.25 -4.11 -4.47
CA VAL A 171 2.61 -4.93 -3.31
C VAL A 171 2.14 -6.37 -3.52
N ILE A 172 3.03 -7.33 -3.23
CA ILE A 172 2.80 -8.77 -3.37
C ILE A 172 2.79 -9.40 -2.00
N SER A 173 1.73 -10.15 -1.66
CA SER A 173 1.61 -10.91 -0.42
C SER A 173 1.06 -12.30 -0.67
N TRP A 174 1.49 -13.28 0.13
CA TRP A 174 0.92 -14.63 0.15
C TRP A 174 -0.22 -14.76 1.17
N GLU A 175 -0.34 -13.82 2.11
CA GLU A 175 -1.33 -13.91 3.19
C GLU A 175 -2.75 -13.61 2.73
N THR A 176 -2.92 -12.67 1.82
CA THR A 176 -4.24 -12.30 1.28
C THR A 176 -4.40 -12.74 -0.16
N GLU A 177 -5.60 -13.20 -0.51
CA GLU A 177 -5.93 -13.51 -1.90
C GLU A 177 -5.86 -12.26 -2.78
N PRO A 178 -5.57 -12.43 -4.11
CA PRO A 178 -5.52 -11.30 -5.02
C PRO A 178 -6.87 -10.59 -5.09
N THR A 179 -6.83 -9.27 -5.16
CA THR A 179 -8.00 -8.40 -5.26
C THR A 179 -8.22 -7.92 -6.71
N ALA A 180 -9.03 -6.88 -6.88
CA ALA A 180 -9.21 -6.24 -8.19
C ALA A 180 -8.12 -5.19 -8.54
N GLY A 181 -7.01 -5.15 -7.79
CA GLY A 181 -5.91 -4.22 -8.06
C GLY A 181 -5.22 -4.47 -9.40
N THR A 182 -4.70 -3.41 -10.01
CA THR A 182 -4.03 -3.51 -11.32
C THR A 182 -2.77 -4.37 -11.25
N THR A 183 -2.05 -4.35 -10.12
CA THR A 183 -0.81 -5.11 -9.90
C THR A 183 -1.03 -6.51 -9.33
N ASP A 184 -2.26 -6.87 -8.99
CA ASP A 184 -2.60 -8.15 -8.37
C ASP A 184 -2.43 -9.36 -9.31
N TYR A 185 -2.14 -9.11 -10.60
CA TYR A 185 -1.74 -10.16 -11.53
C TYR A 185 -0.55 -10.96 -10.98
N ALA A 186 0.36 -10.28 -10.29
CA ALA A 186 1.56 -10.90 -9.75
C ALA A 186 1.20 -11.91 -8.64
N VAL A 187 0.28 -11.55 -7.74
CA VAL A 187 -0.24 -12.47 -6.71
C VAL A 187 -1.04 -13.61 -7.35
N ALA A 188 -1.99 -13.27 -8.25
CA ALA A 188 -2.84 -14.25 -8.93
C ALA A 188 -2.04 -15.28 -9.75
N MET A 189 -0.88 -14.88 -10.27
CA MET A 189 0.01 -15.78 -11.02
C MET A 189 0.55 -16.93 -10.14
N PHE A 190 0.91 -16.65 -8.88
CA PHE A 190 1.35 -17.70 -7.94
C PHE A 190 0.19 -18.63 -7.58
N TYR A 191 -1.01 -18.08 -7.32
CA TYR A 191 -2.20 -18.92 -7.10
C TYR A 191 -2.49 -19.83 -8.28
N GLY A 192 -2.42 -19.32 -9.51
CA GLY A 192 -2.58 -20.09 -10.73
C GLY A 192 -1.50 -21.18 -10.89
N ALA A 193 -0.26 -20.83 -10.59
CA ALA A 193 0.86 -21.78 -10.68
C ALA A 193 0.71 -22.95 -9.70
N ILE A 194 0.23 -22.71 -8.48
CA ILE A 194 0.10 -23.75 -7.45
C ILE A 194 -1.20 -24.55 -7.64
N ARG A 195 -2.34 -23.89 -7.89
CA ARG A 195 -3.65 -24.55 -7.96
C ARG A 195 -3.87 -25.36 -9.24
N SER A 196 -3.36 -24.87 -10.38
CA SER A 196 -3.69 -25.44 -11.69
C SER A 196 -2.56 -25.51 -12.69
N ASN A 197 -1.37 -25.08 -12.34
CA ASN A 197 -0.23 -24.91 -13.27
C ASN A 197 -0.52 -23.97 -14.46
N GLN A 198 -1.53 -23.10 -14.36
CA GLN A 198 -1.95 -22.20 -15.44
C GLN A 198 -2.37 -20.86 -14.89
N TYR A 199 -2.09 -19.80 -15.67
CA TYR A 199 -2.61 -18.45 -15.39
C TYR A 199 -2.85 -17.69 -16.70
N GLU A 200 -3.98 -17.00 -16.80
CA GLU A 200 -4.30 -16.04 -17.87
C GLU A 200 -4.09 -14.62 -17.38
N CYS A 201 -2.99 -13.99 -17.79
CA CYS A 201 -2.63 -12.65 -17.35
C CYS A 201 -3.42 -11.58 -18.12
N TYR A 202 -3.94 -10.60 -17.39
CA TYR A 202 -4.70 -9.49 -17.97
C TYR A 202 -3.85 -8.27 -18.37
N LEU A 203 -2.54 -8.31 -18.15
CA LEU A 203 -1.57 -7.32 -18.65
C LEU A 203 -0.73 -7.92 -19.77
N LYS A 204 -0.19 -7.06 -20.63
CA LYS A 204 0.77 -7.46 -21.67
C LYS A 204 2.02 -8.09 -21.05
N PRO A 205 2.66 -9.04 -21.77
CA PRO A 205 3.83 -9.74 -21.26
C PRO A 205 5.02 -8.84 -20.92
N ASP A 206 5.11 -7.69 -21.55
CA ASP A 206 6.20 -6.71 -21.47
C ASP A 206 5.86 -5.47 -20.62
N THR A 207 4.69 -5.41 -20.01
CA THR A 207 4.29 -4.31 -19.11
C THR A 207 5.18 -4.30 -17.87
N ARG A 208 6.12 -3.34 -17.80
CA ARG A 208 7.04 -3.21 -16.65
C ARG A 208 6.44 -2.33 -15.59
N LEU A 209 6.44 -2.81 -14.34
CA LEU A 209 5.94 -2.05 -13.19
C LEU A 209 6.89 -2.19 -12.00
N PRO A 210 7.03 -1.14 -11.17
CA PRO A 210 7.70 -1.25 -9.88
C PRO A 210 6.86 -2.12 -8.95
N MET A 211 7.52 -3.06 -8.28
CA MET A 211 6.89 -4.05 -7.41
C MET A 211 7.68 -4.21 -6.11
N MET A 212 7.00 -4.66 -5.06
CA MET A 212 7.56 -4.84 -3.73
C MET A 212 6.91 -6.02 -3.03
N TYR A 213 7.70 -6.79 -2.29
CA TYR A 213 7.16 -7.85 -1.45
C TYR A 213 6.60 -7.26 -0.15
N MET A 214 5.56 -7.84 0.43
CA MET A 214 4.87 -7.30 1.61
C MET A 214 5.81 -7.08 2.81
N PRO A 215 6.74 -7.97 3.16
CA PRO A 215 7.68 -7.69 4.24
C PRO A 215 8.49 -6.40 4.05
N ASP A 216 8.88 -6.07 2.81
CA ASP A 216 9.54 -4.81 2.49
C ASP A 216 8.57 -3.61 2.57
N ALA A 217 7.30 -3.78 2.20
CA ALA A 217 6.30 -2.74 2.32
C ALA A 217 6.02 -2.39 3.79
N ILE A 218 5.84 -3.41 4.64
CA ILE A 218 5.68 -3.25 6.09
C ILE A 218 6.92 -2.61 6.71
N LYS A 219 8.12 -3.09 6.32
CA LYS A 219 9.38 -2.50 6.75
C LYS A 219 9.46 -1.02 6.39
N ALA A 220 9.13 -0.64 5.15
CA ALA A 220 9.18 0.75 4.71
C ALA A 220 8.22 1.66 5.52
N ILE A 221 6.99 1.20 5.77
CA ILE A 221 5.98 1.92 6.58
C ILE A 221 6.49 2.11 8.02
N LEU A 222 7.10 1.09 8.61
CA LEU A 222 7.61 1.15 9.97
C LEU A 222 8.91 1.94 10.09
N ASP A 223 9.79 1.87 9.10
CA ASP A 223 11.05 2.60 9.11
C ASP A 223 10.79 4.11 8.96
N ILE A 224 9.92 4.52 8.02
CA ILE A 224 9.57 5.96 7.89
C ILE A 224 8.87 6.47 9.15
N SER A 225 8.04 5.66 9.82
CA SER A 225 7.38 6.08 11.07
C SER A 225 8.37 6.37 12.20
N LYS A 226 9.53 5.74 12.18
CA LYS A 226 10.59 5.88 13.21
C LYS A 226 11.73 6.82 12.80
N ALA A 227 11.75 7.28 11.56
CA ALA A 227 12.78 8.17 11.10
C ALA A 227 12.85 9.43 11.95
N ASP A 228 14.07 9.95 12.13
CA ASP A 228 14.23 11.23 12.82
C ASP A 228 13.57 12.34 12.01
N TYR A 229 12.54 12.97 12.58
CA TYR A 229 11.75 14.02 11.93
C TYR A 229 12.62 15.16 11.38
N LEU A 230 13.66 15.54 12.12
CA LEU A 230 14.56 16.62 11.71
C LEU A 230 15.50 16.26 10.55
N SER A 231 15.62 14.97 10.25
CA SER A 231 16.42 14.50 9.10
C SER A 231 15.61 14.46 7.80
N LEU A 232 14.30 14.60 7.85
CA LEU A 232 13.42 14.52 6.70
C LEU A 232 13.32 15.88 5.99
N ASN A 233 13.64 15.91 4.69
CA ASN A 233 13.36 17.03 3.79
C ASN A 233 12.03 16.82 3.05
N HIS A 234 11.69 15.56 2.76
CA HIS A 234 10.39 15.13 2.28
C HIS A 234 9.59 14.57 3.46
N HIS A 235 8.27 14.56 3.38
CA HIS A 235 7.42 14.02 4.44
C HIS A 235 6.39 13.03 3.90
N CYS A 236 5.54 13.44 2.95
CA CYS A 236 4.39 12.65 2.52
C CYS A 236 4.56 11.97 1.16
N ASP A 237 5.72 12.07 0.54
CA ASP A 237 5.92 11.86 -0.90
C ASP A 237 7.21 11.11 -1.26
N PHE A 238 7.74 10.30 -0.37
CA PHE A 238 8.93 9.48 -0.66
C PHE A 238 8.65 8.38 -1.69
N ASN A 239 9.43 8.33 -2.76
CA ASN A 239 9.52 7.12 -3.57
C ASN A 239 10.23 6.01 -2.78
N VAL A 240 9.67 4.81 -2.80
CA VAL A 240 10.33 3.58 -2.34
C VAL A 240 10.35 2.56 -3.47
N HIS A 241 11.51 1.98 -3.73
CA HIS A 241 11.71 1.04 -4.84
C HIS A 241 12.42 -0.23 -4.34
N ALA A 242 11.86 -1.39 -4.65
CA ALA A 242 12.50 -2.68 -4.39
C ALA A 242 12.98 -3.32 -5.69
N MET A 243 12.07 -3.50 -6.64
CA MET A 243 12.36 -4.10 -7.94
C MET A 243 11.36 -3.63 -8.99
N SER A 244 11.69 -3.89 -10.27
CA SER A 244 10.74 -3.72 -11.39
C SER A 244 10.82 -4.94 -12.29
N PHE A 245 9.67 -5.48 -12.67
CA PHE A 245 9.60 -6.61 -13.57
C PHE A 245 8.34 -6.60 -14.44
N THR A 246 8.34 -7.46 -15.45
CA THR A 246 7.20 -7.69 -16.34
C THR A 246 6.48 -8.99 -15.99
N PRO A 247 5.21 -9.19 -16.41
CA PRO A 247 4.53 -10.46 -16.25
C PRO A 247 5.31 -11.66 -16.81
N SER A 248 6.00 -11.49 -17.94
CA SER A 248 6.81 -12.56 -18.53
C SER A 248 8.06 -12.91 -17.72
N GLU A 249 8.74 -11.90 -17.14
CA GLU A 249 9.89 -12.12 -16.26
C GLU A 249 9.47 -12.87 -14.98
N LEU A 250 8.37 -12.47 -14.35
CA LEU A 250 7.83 -13.16 -13.17
C LEU A 250 7.47 -14.61 -13.50
N ALA A 251 6.76 -14.83 -14.62
CA ALA A 251 6.38 -16.18 -15.05
C ALA A 251 7.59 -17.06 -15.27
N ASN A 252 8.68 -16.54 -15.83
CA ASN A 252 9.92 -17.29 -16.03
C ASN A 252 10.56 -17.68 -14.68
N CYS A 253 10.60 -16.77 -13.71
CA CYS A 253 11.09 -17.09 -12.37
C CYS A 253 10.22 -18.14 -11.65
N ILE A 254 8.90 -18.13 -11.86
CA ILE A 254 8.00 -19.16 -11.33
C ILE A 254 8.27 -20.51 -12.02
N LYS A 255 8.54 -20.53 -13.34
CA LYS A 255 8.89 -21.75 -14.08
C LYS A 255 10.19 -22.39 -13.62
N ASP A 256 11.13 -21.62 -13.08
CA ASP A 256 12.36 -22.17 -12.50
C ASP A 256 12.06 -23.07 -11.29
N ILE A 257 10.96 -22.82 -10.56
CA ILE A 257 10.50 -23.63 -9.42
C ILE A 257 9.48 -24.69 -9.89
N ASN A 258 8.55 -24.29 -10.74
CA ASN A 258 7.48 -25.13 -11.28
C ASN A 258 7.54 -25.17 -12.81
N PRO A 259 8.33 -26.08 -13.41
CA PRO A 259 8.49 -26.18 -14.87
C PRO A 259 7.19 -26.48 -15.63
N SER A 260 6.16 -27.00 -14.95
CA SER A 260 4.86 -27.28 -15.56
C SER A 260 3.97 -26.04 -15.71
N PHE A 261 4.34 -24.92 -15.11
CA PHE A 261 3.54 -23.69 -15.15
C PHE A 261 3.44 -23.11 -16.56
N GLN A 262 2.23 -22.79 -16.96
CA GLN A 262 1.91 -22.15 -18.26
C GLN A 262 1.22 -20.82 -18.05
N ILE A 263 1.64 -19.81 -18.82
CA ILE A 263 1.01 -18.50 -18.85
C ILE A 263 0.43 -18.21 -20.23
N SER A 264 -0.77 -17.65 -20.25
CA SER A 264 -1.39 -17.03 -21.42
C SER A 264 -1.76 -15.59 -21.13
N TYR A 265 -2.15 -14.82 -22.14
CA TYR A 265 -2.44 -13.42 -22.01
C TYR A 265 -3.78 -13.08 -22.65
N LYS A 266 -4.66 -12.43 -21.86
CA LYS A 266 -5.93 -11.87 -22.32
C LYS A 266 -6.08 -10.47 -21.73
N ILE A 267 -5.69 -9.49 -22.49
CA ILE A 267 -5.51 -8.13 -22.01
C ILE A 267 -6.85 -7.49 -21.62
N ASP A 268 -6.93 -7.00 -20.37
CA ASP A 268 -8.00 -6.13 -19.90
C ASP A 268 -7.64 -4.67 -20.26
N PRO A 269 -8.41 -4.01 -21.14
CA PRO A 269 -8.07 -2.67 -21.62
C PRO A 269 -8.02 -1.62 -20.50
N LEU A 270 -8.90 -1.72 -19.49
CA LEU A 270 -8.92 -0.77 -18.38
C LEU A 270 -7.66 -0.92 -17.51
N ARG A 271 -7.37 -2.14 -17.05
CA ARG A 271 -6.19 -2.39 -16.22
C ARG A 271 -4.89 -2.12 -16.97
N GLN A 272 -4.83 -2.44 -18.26
CA GLN A 272 -3.66 -2.12 -19.08
C GLN A 272 -3.46 -0.61 -19.21
N SER A 273 -4.52 0.16 -19.47
CA SER A 273 -4.41 1.62 -19.58
C SER A 273 -3.96 2.27 -18.26
N ILE A 274 -4.40 1.74 -17.14
CA ILE A 274 -3.94 2.18 -15.82
C ILE A 274 -2.45 1.86 -15.65
N ALA A 275 -2.04 0.62 -15.93
CA ALA A 275 -0.64 0.20 -15.84
C ALA A 275 0.27 1.02 -16.78
N ASP A 276 -0.18 1.28 -18.01
CA ASP A 276 0.55 2.08 -19.00
C ASP A 276 0.71 3.56 -18.57
N SER A 277 -0.06 4.04 -17.60
CA SER A 277 0.05 5.41 -17.06
C SER A 277 1.07 5.54 -15.92
N TRP A 278 1.53 4.44 -15.34
CA TRP A 278 2.43 4.41 -14.21
C TRP A 278 3.91 4.32 -14.61
N PRO A 279 4.84 4.64 -13.69
CA PRO A 279 6.28 4.46 -13.90
C PRO A 279 6.68 3.00 -14.16
N ASP A 280 7.79 2.83 -14.89
CA ASP A 280 8.47 1.53 -15.04
C ASP A 280 9.42 1.24 -13.86
N SER A 281 9.99 2.29 -13.27
CA SER A 281 10.87 2.23 -12.09
C SER A 281 10.94 3.59 -11.38
N LEU A 282 11.35 3.58 -10.11
CA LEU A 282 11.42 4.75 -9.26
C LEU A 282 12.86 5.05 -8.83
N ASP A 283 13.20 6.33 -8.73
CA ASP A 283 14.38 6.80 -7.99
C ASP A 283 13.99 6.95 -6.52
N ASP A 284 14.56 6.13 -5.65
CA ASP A 284 14.32 6.12 -4.20
C ASP A 284 15.50 6.72 -3.40
N LYS A 285 16.31 7.53 -4.06
CA LYS A 285 17.51 8.14 -3.45
C LYS A 285 17.15 8.99 -2.23
N ALA A 286 16.05 9.75 -2.26
CA ALA A 286 15.60 10.53 -1.12
C ALA A 286 15.35 9.63 0.10
N ALA A 287 14.58 8.57 -0.06
CA ALA A 287 14.29 7.61 1.01
C ALA A 287 15.57 6.95 1.57
N ARG A 288 16.51 6.58 0.69
CA ARG A 288 17.79 6.00 1.11
C ARG A 288 18.66 6.97 1.91
N MET A 289 18.67 8.23 1.54
CA MET A 289 19.52 9.25 2.17
C MET A 289 18.93 9.80 3.47
N GLU A 290 17.60 10.01 3.51
CA GLU A 290 16.96 10.71 4.61
C GLU A 290 16.58 9.78 5.77
N TRP A 291 16.21 8.52 5.49
CA TRP A 291 15.84 7.58 6.53
C TRP A 291 16.36 6.14 6.34
N GLY A 292 17.33 5.95 5.45
CA GLY A 292 18.06 4.70 5.33
C GLY A 292 17.29 3.56 4.69
N TRP A 293 16.31 3.86 3.82
CA TRP A 293 15.54 2.85 3.09
C TRP A 293 16.45 1.84 2.38
N LYS A 294 16.14 0.56 2.53
CA LYS A 294 16.78 -0.52 1.80
C LYS A 294 15.86 -1.72 1.75
N PRO A 295 15.47 -2.20 0.56
CA PRO A 295 14.70 -3.44 0.43
C PRO A 295 15.56 -4.64 0.83
N ALA A 296 14.91 -5.67 1.36
CA ALA A 296 15.52 -6.93 1.75
C ALA A 296 15.37 -8.02 0.68
N PHE A 297 14.35 -7.92 -0.17
CA PHE A 297 14.02 -8.91 -1.17
C PHE A 297 14.37 -8.44 -2.58
N ASP A 298 14.99 -9.33 -3.35
CA ASP A 298 15.05 -9.29 -4.80
C ASP A 298 13.96 -10.21 -5.39
N MET A 299 13.85 -10.26 -6.72
CA MET A 299 12.83 -11.04 -7.41
C MET A 299 12.96 -12.55 -7.10
N ARG A 300 14.18 -13.07 -6.99
CA ARG A 300 14.40 -14.51 -6.76
C ARG A 300 14.04 -14.92 -5.34
N SER A 301 14.44 -14.14 -4.35
CA SER A 301 14.09 -14.37 -2.95
C SER A 301 12.59 -14.20 -2.71
N LEU A 302 11.95 -13.19 -3.33
CA LEU A 302 10.50 -13.01 -3.32
C LEU A 302 9.79 -14.25 -3.88
N VAL A 303 10.18 -14.71 -5.08
CA VAL A 303 9.50 -15.84 -5.75
C VAL A 303 9.64 -17.13 -4.93
N ASN A 304 10.80 -17.39 -4.36
CA ASN A 304 11.02 -18.57 -3.52
C ASN A 304 10.17 -18.52 -2.24
N ASP A 305 10.16 -17.39 -1.55
CA ASP A 305 9.43 -17.22 -0.29
C ASP A 305 7.91 -17.25 -0.51
N MET A 306 7.43 -16.49 -1.50
CA MET A 306 6.02 -16.46 -1.90
C MET A 306 5.49 -17.84 -2.27
N TYR A 307 6.24 -18.57 -3.12
CA TYR A 307 5.84 -19.91 -3.60
C TYR A 307 5.76 -20.89 -2.44
N LYS A 308 6.80 -20.96 -1.60
CA LYS A 308 6.87 -21.84 -0.43
C LYS A 308 5.72 -21.61 0.56
N ASN A 309 5.50 -20.35 0.95
CA ASN A 309 4.48 -20.02 1.93
C ASN A 309 3.06 -20.24 1.39
N LEU A 310 2.82 -19.86 0.13
CA LEU A 310 1.52 -20.04 -0.49
C LEU A 310 1.22 -21.52 -0.77
N GLU A 311 2.20 -22.34 -1.19
CA GLU A 311 2.04 -23.77 -1.35
C GLU A 311 1.64 -24.41 -0.01
N SER A 312 2.35 -24.08 1.09
CA SER A 312 2.01 -24.56 2.43
C SER A 312 0.62 -24.14 2.91
N LYS A 313 0.13 -22.99 2.45
CA LYS A 313 -1.21 -22.48 2.81
C LYS A 313 -2.33 -23.17 2.03
N LEU A 314 -2.06 -23.59 0.78
CA LEU A 314 -3.06 -24.12 -0.14
C LEU A 314 -3.12 -25.66 -0.20
N THR A 315 -2.13 -26.36 0.35
CA THR A 315 -2.07 -27.83 0.45
C THR A 315 -2.34 -28.29 1.88
#